data_61b7b213d3ecb434249b0b31a1c0fd4f
#
_entry.id   61b7b213d3ecb434249b0b31a1c0fd4f
#
_cell.length_a   1.000
_cell.length_b   1.000
_cell.length_c   1.000
_cell.angle_alpha   90.00
_cell.angle_beta   90.00
_cell.angle_gamma   90.00
#
_symmetry.space_group_name_H-M   'P 1'
#
loop_
_entity.id
_entity.type
_entity.pdbx_description
1 polymer ?
#
loop_
_entity_poly.entity_id
_entity_poly.type
_entity_poly.pdbx_seq_one_letter_code
_entity_poly.pdbx_strand_id
1 'polypeptide(L)'
;VETAAPLAASLAAGSPQTIDYKPSFVDGIGGKTLLPEMWPLASSLLAGARGVPLEAVAAAVRLLAERHRVIAEGAGATSLAVALAGVPEGRKIVCVVSGGNLDTAKLCAILDGRMP
;
A
#
# COMPACT_ATOMS: atom_id res chain seq x y z
N VAL A 1 -4.12 -1.28 0.56
CA VAL A 1 -4.53 -0.64 1.82
C VAL A 1 -5.89 -1.17 2.27
N GLU A 2 -6.26 -0.97 3.53
CA GLU A 2 -7.51 -1.49 4.12
C GLU A 2 -8.78 -1.01 3.42
N THR A 3 -8.74 0.18 2.83
CA THR A 3 -9.88 0.78 2.10
C THR A 3 -9.99 0.30 0.65
N ALA A 4 -8.97 -0.40 0.13
CA ALA A 4 -8.88 -0.84 -1.27
C ALA A 4 -7.95 -2.05 -1.40
N ALA A 5 -8.41 -3.24 -1.01
CA ALA A 5 -7.63 -4.48 -1.00
C ALA A 5 -8.28 -5.63 -1.82
N PRO A 6 -8.66 -5.42 -3.09
CA PRO A 6 -9.30 -6.48 -3.88
C PRO A 6 -8.39 -7.68 -4.12
N LEU A 7 -7.08 -7.47 -4.22
CA LEU A 7 -6.11 -8.57 -4.36
C LEU A 7 -6.11 -9.48 -3.14
N ALA A 8 -6.11 -8.92 -1.92
CA ALA A 8 -6.16 -9.72 -0.70
C ALA A 8 -7.46 -10.52 -0.60
N ALA A 9 -8.60 -9.90 -0.92
CA ALA A 9 -9.90 -10.57 -0.97
C ALA A 9 -9.91 -11.69 -2.01
N SER A 10 -9.35 -11.44 -3.20
CA SER A 10 -9.30 -12.43 -4.30
C SER A 10 -8.42 -13.62 -3.95
N LEU A 11 -7.25 -13.40 -3.36
CA LEU A 11 -6.36 -14.50 -2.93
C LEU A 11 -7.02 -15.34 -1.82
N ALA A 12 -7.72 -14.71 -0.87
CA ALA A 12 -8.44 -15.41 0.18
C ALA A 12 -9.62 -16.24 -0.37
N ALA A 13 -10.31 -15.73 -1.39
CA ALA A 13 -11.46 -16.42 -2.02
C ALA A 13 -11.06 -17.45 -3.10
N GLY A 14 -9.80 -17.43 -3.57
CA GLY A 14 -9.35 -18.27 -4.69
C GLY A 14 -9.93 -17.85 -6.05
N SER A 15 -10.49 -16.65 -6.17
CA SER A 15 -11.07 -16.10 -7.40
C SER A 15 -11.17 -14.58 -7.34
N PRO A 16 -11.20 -13.88 -8.50
CA PRO A 16 -11.34 -12.43 -8.53
C PRO A 16 -12.57 -11.96 -7.76
N GLN A 17 -12.36 -10.98 -6.85
CA GLN A 17 -13.40 -10.41 -6.01
C GLN A 17 -13.59 -8.93 -6.28
N THR A 18 -14.83 -8.46 -6.11
CA THR A 18 -15.17 -7.04 -6.03
C THR A 18 -15.42 -6.69 -4.57
N ILE A 19 -14.87 -5.57 -4.11
CA ILE A 19 -14.96 -5.12 -2.73
C ILE A 19 -15.71 -3.80 -2.61
N ASP A 20 -16.11 -3.46 -1.39
CA ASP A 20 -16.58 -2.12 -1.05
C ASP A 20 -15.37 -1.17 -0.95
N TYR A 21 -15.13 -0.43 -2.04
CA TYR A 21 -14.02 0.49 -2.16
C TYR A 21 -14.33 1.83 -1.48
N LYS A 22 -13.38 2.30 -0.66
CA LYS A 22 -13.44 3.64 -0.05
C LYS A 22 -12.23 4.46 -0.51
N PRO A 23 -12.47 5.64 -1.14
CA PRO A 23 -11.36 6.53 -1.51
C PRO A 23 -10.52 6.94 -0.30
N SER A 24 -9.22 7.13 -0.53
CA SER A 24 -8.29 7.64 0.48
C SER A 24 -7.14 8.41 -0.19
N PHE A 25 -6.19 8.92 0.59
CA PHE A 25 -4.99 9.54 0.02
C PHE A 25 -4.07 8.54 -0.70
N VAL A 26 -4.32 7.24 -0.53
CA VAL A 26 -3.60 6.17 -1.24
C VAL A 26 -4.42 5.79 -2.47
N ASP A 27 -4.28 6.54 -3.54
CA ASP A 27 -5.07 6.43 -4.76
C ASP A 27 -4.34 5.70 -5.91
N GLY A 28 -3.02 5.51 -5.78
CA GLY A 28 -2.19 4.84 -6.79
C GLY A 28 -2.21 3.31 -6.76
N ILE A 29 -2.85 2.68 -5.78
CA ILE A 29 -3.00 1.23 -5.67
C ILE A 29 -4.40 0.84 -5.24
N GLY A 30 -4.80 -0.36 -5.68
CA GLY A 30 -6.12 -0.90 -5.38
C GLY A 30 -7.21 -0.25 -6.22
N GLY A 31 -8.39 -0.75 -6.04
CA GLY A 31 -9.59 -0.35 -6.73
C GLY A 31 -10.75 -1.16 -6.20
N LYS A 32 -11.84 -1.25 -6.96
CA LYS A 32 -13.01 -2.08 -6.58
C LYS A 32 -12.82 -3.56 -6.83
N THR A 33 -12.02 -3.91 -7.84
CA THR A 33 -11.88 -5.31 -8.28
C THR A 33 -10.47 -5.58 -8.80
N LEU A 34 -10.05 -6.83 -8.73
CA LEU A 34 -8.90 -7.31 -9.47
C LEU A 34 -9.31 -7.59 -10.91
N LEU A 35 -8.55 -7.09 -11.89
CA LEU A 35 -8.79 -7.37 -13.30
C LEU A 35 -8.69 -8.87 -13.57
N PRO A 36 -9.69 -9.49 -14.23
CA PRO A 36 -9.70 -10.93 -14.47
C PRO A 36 -8.45 -11.44 -15.20
N GLU A 37 -7.90 -10.63 -16.10
CA GLU A 37 -6.69 -10.95 -16.87
C GLU A 37 -5.44 -11.07 -15.98
N MET A 38 -5.42 -10.37 -14.86
CA MET A 38 -4.30 -10.38 -13.91
C MET A 38 -4.38 -11.55 -12.92
N TRP A 39 -5.55 -12.18 -12.78
CA TRP A 39 -5.76 -13.23 -11.81
C TRP A 39 -4.84 -14.45 -11.97
N PRO A 40 -4.68 -15.05 -13.18
CA PRO A 40 -3.80 -16.19 -13.37
C PRO A 40 -2.36 -15.90 -12.96
N LEU A 41 -1.86 -14.69 -13.28
CA LEU A 41 -0.51 -14.26 -12.92
C LEU A 41 -0.39 -14.04 -11.41
N ALA A 42 -1.30 -13.26 -10.82
CA ALA A 42 -1.28 -12.95 -9.40
C ALA A 42 -1.39 -14.21 -8.53
N SER A 43 -2.32 -15.11 -8.86
CA SER A 43 -2.55 -16.34 -8.09
C SER A 43 -1.38 -17.34 -8.18
N SER A 44 -0.60 -17.30 -9.25
CA SER A 44 0.53 -18.21 -9.44
C SER A 44 1.84 -17.71 -8.84
N LEU A 45 2.05 -16.38 -8.78
CA LEU A 45 3.35 -15.81 -8.40
C LEU A 45 3.38 -15.24 -6.98
N LEU A 46 2.24 -14.81 -6.42
CA LEU A 46 2.21 -14.14 -5.13
C LEU A 46 2.07 -15.14 -3.98
N ALA A 47 2.95 -15.01 -3.00
CA ALA A 47 2.86 -15.77 -1.75
C ALA A 47 1.69 -15.31 -0.85
N GLY A 48 1.16 -14.11 -1.09
CA GLY A 48 0.03 -13.56 -0.36
C GLY A 48 -0.12 -12.05 -0.55
N ALA A 49 -1.13 -11.47 0.07
CA ALA A 49 -1.36 -10.04 0.12
C ALA A 49 -1.81 -9.63 1.53
N ARG A 50 -1.45 -8.41 1.93
CA ARG A 50 -1.81 -7.85 3.24
C ARG A 50 -2.49 -6.50 3.06
N GLY A 51 -3.58 -6.29 3.79
CA GLY A 51 -4.14 -4.97 4.00
C GLY A 51 -3.27 -4.17 4.98
N VAL A 52 -3.12 -2.88 4.73
CA VAL A 52 -2.33 -1.97 5.58
C VAL A 52 -3.21 -0.81 6.00
N PRO A 53 -3.24 -0.44 7.30
CA PRO A 53 -3.94 0.74 7.78
C PRO A 53 -3.40 2.02 7.14
N LEU A 54 -4.26 3.00 6.91
CA LEU A 54 -3.87 4.27 6.30
C LEU A 54 -2.86 5.03 7.16
N GLU A 55 -2.98 4.95 8.48
CA GLU A 55 -2.06 5.56 9.43
C GLU A 55 -0.64 5.00 9.30
N ALA A 56 -0.50 3.69 9.08
CA ALA A 56 0.80 3.07 8.86
C ALA A 56 1.43 3.54 7.54
N VAL A 57 0.62 3.76 6.50
CA VAL A 57 1.10 4.30 5.23
C VAL A 57 1.54 5.76 5.39
N ALA A 58 0.76 6.59 6.09
CA ALA A 58 1.13 7.97 6.38
C ALA A 58 2.44 8.04 7.18
N ALA A 59 2.62 7.19 8.18
CA ALA A 59 3.86 7.08 8.95
C ALA A 59 5.06 6.67 8.07
N ALA A 60 4.87 5.77 7.11
CA ALA A 60 5.91 5.37 6.16
C ALA A 60 6.28 6.50 5.19
N VAL A 61 5.29 7.25 4.66
CA VAL A 61 5.54 8.46 3.85
C VAL A 61 6.37 9.47 4.64
N ARG A 62 5.97 9.76 5.87
CA ARG A 62 6.68 10.68 6.76
C ARG A 62 8.12 10.23 7.01
N LEU A 63 8.32 8.95 7.33
CA LEU A 63 9.65 8.38 7.57
C LEU A 63 10.55 8.52 6.34
N LEU A 64 10.05 8.20 5.15
CA LEU A 64 10.79 8.36 3.89
C LEU A 64 11.20 9.82 3.67
N ALA A 65 10.30 10.77 3.87
CA ALA A 65 10.58 12.18 3.70
C ALA A 65 11.59 12.69 4.73
N GLU A 66 11.36 12.44 6.03
CA GLU A 66 12.17 13.00 7.12
C GLU A 66 13.54 12.33 7.25
N ARG A 67 13.65 11.02 7.05
CA ARG A 67 14.88 10.27 7.31
C ARG A 67 15.70 9.99 6.05
N HIS A 68 15.00 9.76 4.92
CA HIS A 68 15.66 9.36 3.68
C HIS A 68 15.63 10.42 2.59
N ARG A 69 14.91 11.54 2.79
CA ARG A 69 14.75 12.62 1.79
C ARG A 69 14.09 12.11 0.50
N VAL A 70 13.25 11.11 0.63
CA VAL A 70 12.47 10.53 -0.47
C VAL A 70 11.02 10.94 -0.32
N ILE A 71 10.48 11.64 -1.32
CA ILE A 71 9.05 11.93 -1.39
C ILE A 71 8.38 10.77 -2.11
N ALA A 72 7.60 10.01 -1.37
CA ALA A 72 6.81 8.90 -1.90
C ALA A 72 5.32 9.22 -1.74
N GLU A 73 4.53 8.82 -2.72
CA GLU A 73 3.07 8.78 -2.58
C GLU A 73 2.63 7.61 -1.69
N GLY A 74 1.36 7.60 -1.27
CA GLY A 74 0.84 6.55 -0.40
C GLY A 74 1.01 5.15 -0.98
N ALA A 75 0.76 4.97 -2.28
CA ALA A 75 0.98 3.71 -2.98
C ALA A 75 2.45 3.25 -2.90
N GLY A 76 3.38 4.17 -3.17
CA GLY A 76 4.83 3.90 -3.12
C GLY A 76 5.35 3.57 -1.71
N ALA A 77 4.73 4.11 -0.67
CA ALA A 77 5.14 3.87 0.72
C ALA A 77 4.52 2.61 1.35
N THR A 78 3.51 2.01 0.72
CA THR A 78 2.76 0.89 1.31
C THR A 78 3.62 -0.33 1.60
N SER A 79 4.59 -0.67 0.74
CA SER A 79 5.50 -1.79 0.96
C SER A 79 6.37 -1.59 2.21
N LEU A 80 6.84 -0.37 2.45
CA LEU A 80 7.58 -0.02 3.66
C LEU A 80 6.68 -0.10 4.90
N ALA A 81 5.44 0.36 4.82
CA ALA A 81 4.48 0.26 5.93
C ALA A 81 4.28 -1.19 6.38
N VAL A 82 4.17 -2.15 5.44
CA VAL A 82 4.11 -3.58 5.75
C VAL A 82 5.39 -4.07 6.43
N ALA A 83 6.56 -3.68 5.93
CA ALA A 83 7.84 -4.10 6.49
C ALA A 83 8.02 -3.59 7.93
N LEU A 84 7.61 -2.35 8.22
CA LEU A 84 7.67 -1.75 9.55
C LEU A 84 6.68 -2.39 10.55
N ALA A 85 5.56 -2.90 10.07
CA ALA A 85 4.60 -3.62 10.91
C ALA A 85 5.08 -5.01 11.36
N GLY A 86 6.24 -5.42 10.89
CA GLY A 86 6.90 -6.68 11.25
C GLY A 86 6.79 -7.74 10.16
N VAL A 87 7.94 -8.28 9.86
CA VAL A 87 8.13 -9.47 9.02
C VAL A 87 8.92 -10.49 9.80
N PRO A 88 8.88 -11.77 9.47
CA PRO A 88 9.66 -12.79 10.17
C PRO A 88 11.13 -12.39 10.26
N GLU A 89 11.71 -12.51 11.45
CA GLU A 89 13.10 -12.20 11.73
C GLU A 89 14.08 -12.96 10.81
N GLY A 90 15.24 -12.37 10.58
CA GLY A 90 16.33 -12.99 9.83
C GLY A 90 16.17 -12.96 8.31
N ARG A 91 15.15 -12.30 7.77
CA ARG A 91 14.95 -12.16 6.32
C ARG A 91 15.46 -10.82 5.80
N LYS A 92 16.04 -10.86 4.61
CA LYS A 92 16.32 -9.66 3.83
C LYS A 92 15.00 -9.24 3.15
N ILE A 93 14.63 -7.95 3.31
CA ILE A 93 13.39 -7.41 2.76
C ILE A 93 13.75 -6.34 1.74
N VAL A 94 13.11 -6.42 0.59
CA VAL A 94 13.16 -5.36 -0.43
C VAL A 94 11.80 -4.72 -0.50
N CYS A 95 11.74 -3.41 -0.22
CA CYS A 95 10.54 -2.59 -0.37
C CYS A 95 10.65 -1.80 -1.67
N VAL A 96 9.67 -1.96 -2.56
CA VAL A 96 9.60 -1.17 -3.78
C VAL A 96 8.88 0.14 -3.47
N VAL A 97 9.59 1.26 -3.60
CA VAL A 97 9.02 2.62 -3.52
C VAL A 97 8.79 3.10 -4.94
N SER A 98 7.57 2.92 -5.45
CA SER A 98 7.27 2.96 -6.87
C SER A 98 6.85 4.34 -7.42
N GLY A 99 6.54 5.31 -6.57
CA GLY A 99 6.08 6.61 -7.05
C GLY A 99 6.11 7.70 -5.99
N GLY A 100 6.04 8.95 -6.46
CA GLY A 100 6.08 10.15 -5.63
C GLY A 100 5.06 11.22 -6.05
N ASN A 101 4.02 10.85 -6.79
CA ASN A 101 2.97 11.77 -7.24
C ASN A 101 1.99 12.07 -6.10
N LEU A 102 2.45 12.83 -5.12
CA LEU A 102 1.69 13.20 -3.92
C LEU A 102 1.46 14.71 -3.91
N ASP A 103 0.20 15.14 -3.74
CA ASP A 103 -0.14 16.53 -3.56
C ASP A 103 0.61 17.15 -2.38
N THR A 104 1.17 18.33 -2.57
CA THR A 104 1.92 19.04 -1.53
C THR A 104 1.08 19.24 -0.26
N ALA A 105 -0.21 19.55 -0.40
CA ALA A 105 -1.11 19.71 0.75
C ALA A 105 -1.25 18.41 1.57
N LYS A 106 -1.36 17.27 0.89
CA LYS A 106 -1.40 15.95 1.54
C LYS A 106 -0.07 15.65 2.24
N LEU A 107 1.06 15.94 1.58
CA LEU A 107 2.39 15.77 2.19
C LEU A 107 2.53 16.63 3.45
N CYS A 108 2.17 17.93 3.39
CA CYS A 108 2.21 18.81 4.56
C CYS A 108 1.36 18.27 5.71
N ALA A 109 0.13 17.80 5.43
CA ALA A 109 -0.72 17.20 6.45
C ALA A 109 -0.04 16.00 7.12
N ILE A 110 0.56 15.09 6.34
CA ILE A 110 1.28 13.92 6.85
C ILE A 110 2.48 14.34 7.71
N LEU A 111 3.27 15.32 7.27
CA LEU A 111 4.43 15.80 8.02
C LEU A 111 4.02 16.46 9.34
N ASP A 112 2.87 17.12 9.38
CA ASP A 112 2.26 17.67 10.59
C ASP A 112 1.61 16.61 11.50
N GLY A 113 1.64 15.34 11.12
CA GLY A 113 1.00 14.25 11.87
C GLY A 113 -0.51 14.17 11.72
N ARG A 114 -1.07 14.80 10.69
CA ARG A 114 -2.50 14.75 10.35
C ARG A 114 -2.74 13.78 9.20
N MET A 115 -3.90 13.13 9.21
CA MET A 115 -4.36 12.33 8.07
C MET A 115 -4.92 13.26 6.98
N PRO A 116 -4.48 13.07 5.70
CA PRO A 116 -5.00 13.86 4.59
C PRO A 116 -6.41 13.43 4.17
#